data_1cd223e308428cf823d79e8da6fa6cc9
#
_entry.id   1cd223e308428cf823d79e8da6fa6cc9
#
_cell.length_a   1.000
_cell.length_b   1.000
_cell.length_c   1.000
_cell.angle_alpha   90.00
_cell.angle_beta   90.00
_cell.angle_gamma   90.00
#
_symmetry.space_group_name_H-M   'P 1'
#
loop_
_entity.id
_entity.type
_entity.pdbx_description
1 polymer ?
#
loop_
_entity_poly.entity_id
_entity_poly.type
_entity_poly.pdbx_seq_one_letter_code
_entity_poly.pdbx_strand_id
1 'polypeptide(L)'
;TSIVTWNICDGWFNNSSESTAVGIFTEDMSSSMATNVKACYNKIKEQMLSHLTIPSYAVKPTVTNVPKQKMTTNSDGTFTITLTDSKNVSKYYDWQTAIKKYSYLSIITDTEGKLVIKSTKPIPSSSAITLTAERNSSKYQNNIVDVAPMYMISGSGSQSSATFVTDRDPSTAKIAIYSDSLGTAQIKKVWEHKHDSSST
;
A
#
# COMPACT_ATOMS: atom_id res chain seq x y z
N THR A 1 -6.19 5.31 -25.24
CA THR A 1 -6.00 3.93 -24.74
C THR A 1 -5.06 3.15 -25.66
N SER A 2 -5.28 3.12 -26.97
CA SER A 2 -4.46 2.34 -27.92
C SER A 2 -2.96 2.67 -27.83
N ILE A 3 -2.56 3.94 -27.78
CA ILE A 3 -1.15 4.35 -27.67
C ILE A 3 -0.51 3.79 -26.39
N VAL A 4 -1.22 3.81 -25.27
CA VAL A 4 -0.73 3.25 -24.00
C VAL A 4 -0.51 1.74 -24.13
N THR A 5 -1.48 1.03 -24.71
CA THR A 5 -1.37 -0.42 -24.93
C THR A 5 -0.17 -0.77 -25.82
N TRP A 6 0.03 -0.03 -26.91
CA TRP A 6 1.18 -0.19 -27.79
C TRP A 6 2.50 0.00 -27.05
N ASN A 7 2.63 1.10 -26.33
CA ASN A 7 3.86 1.38 -25.58
C ASN A 7 4.16 0.32 -24.52
N ILE A 8 3.14 -0.31 -23.92
CA ILE A 8 3.32 -1.42 -22.98
C ILE A 8 3.81 -2.67 -23.72
N CYS A 9 3.16 -3.04 -24.83
CA CYS A 9 3.52 -4.23 -25.63
C CYS A 9 4.92 -4.15 -26.20
N ASP A 10 5.35 -2.95 -26.64
CA ASP A 10 6.67 -2.72 -27.24
C ASP A 10 7.76 -2.41 -26.18
N GLY A 11 7.42 -2.41 -24.88
CA GLY A 11 8.35 -2.12 -23.81
C GLY A 11 8.78 -0.66 -23.71
N TRP A 12 8.06 0.27 -24.37
CA TRP A 12 8.38 1.70 -24.37
C TRP A 12 7.71 2.48 -23.24
N PHE A 13 6.72 1.87 -22.59
CA PHE A 13 6.01 2.52 -21.51
C PHE A 13 6.94 2.86 -20.33
N ASN A 14 6.90 4.12 -19.91
CA ASN A 14 7.70 4.65 -18.82
C ASN A 14 9.23 4.51 -18.99
N ASN A 15 9.73 4.58 -20.22
CA ASN A 15 11.14 4.62 -20.55
C ASN A 15 11.50 5.80 -21.49
N SER A 16 12.77 5.91 -21.91
CA SER A 16 13.26 7.01 -22.73
C SER A 16 12.66 7.07 -24.14
N SER A 17 12.14 5.95 -24.65
CA SER A 17 11.55 5.87 -26.01
C SER A 17 10.08 6.30 -26.03
N GLU A 18 9.45 6.47 -24.88
CA GLU A 18 8.02 6.76 -24.78
C GLU A 18 7.60 8.07 -25.44
N SER A 19 8.40 9.13 -25.26
CA SER A 19 8.11 10.44 -25.86
C SER A 19 8.17 10.41 -27.39
N THR A 20 9.10 9.63 -27.95
CA THR A 20 9.23 9.41 -29.40
C THR A 20 8.03 8.65 -29.92
N ALA A 21 7.62 7.58 -29.26
CA ALA A 21 6.45 6.79 -29.63
C ALA A 21 5.17 7.63 -29.65
N VAL A 22 4.93 8.43 -28.61
CA VAL A 22 3.77 9.34 -28.54
C VAL A 22 3.86 10.42 -29.64
N GLY A 23 5.08 10.87 -29.99
CA GLY A 23 5.35 11.80 -31.07
C GLY A 23 4.89 11.23 -32.43
N ILE A 24 5.31 10.02 -32.77
CA ILE A 24 4.93 9.33 -34.02
C ILE A 24 3.41 9.21 -34.12
N PHE A 25 2.69 8.84 -33.05
CA PHE A 25 1.23 8.75 -33.08
C PHE A 25 0.49 10.09 -33.26
N THR A 26 1.17 11.21 -33.07
CA THR A 26 0.57 12.53 -33.18
C THR A 26 1.12 13.36 -34.33
N GLU A 27 1.98 12.77 -35.19
CA GLU A 27 2.72 13.46 -36.24
C GLU A 27 1.80 14.14 -37.28
N ASP A 28 0.77 13.41 -37.70
CA ASP A 28 -0.18 13.90 -38.73
C ASP A 28 -1.38 14.66 -38.13
N MET A 29 -1.36 14.94 -36.82
CA MET A 29 -2.48 15.62 -36.17
C MET A 29 -2.30 17.14 -36.18
N SER A 30 -3.41 17.89 -36.17
CA SER A 30 -3.35 19.31 -35.89
C SER A 30 -2.75 19.57 -34.51
N SER A 31 -2.09 20.72 -34.30
CA SER A 31 -1.41 21.05 -33.03
C SER A 31 -2.33 20.95 -31.82
N SER A 32 -3.59 21.38 -31.93
CA SER A 32 -4.57 21.28 -30.86
C SER A 32 -4.96 19.83 -30.56
N MET A 33 -5.16 19.00 -31.58
CA MET A 33 -5.48 17.58 -31.43
C MET A 33 -4.31 16.82 -30.81
N ALA A 34 -3.09 17.02 -31.29
CA ALA A 34 -1.87 16.43 -30.75
C ALA A 34 -1.70 16.76 -29.26
N THR A 35 -1.94 18.02 -28.88
CA THR A 35 -1.90 18.46 -27.47
C THR A 35 -2.93 17.74 -26.62
N ASN A 36 -4.16 17.62 -27.08
CA ASN A 36 -5.23 16.93 -26.36
C ASN A 36 -4.94 15.42 -26.21
N VAL A 37 -4.42 14.78 -27.28
CA VAL A 37 -4.04 13.35 -27.24
C VAL A 37 -2.91 13.11 -26.24
N LYS A 38 -1.88 13.95 -26.23
CA LYS A 38 -0.77 13.88 -25.27
C LYS A 38 -1.24 14.10 -23.84
N ALA A 39 -2.13 15.05 -23.61
CA ALA A 39 -2.73 15.29 -22.30
C ALA A 39 -3.53 14.07 -21.80
N CYS A 40 -4.35 13.49 -22.67
CA CYS A 40 -5.12 12.29 -22.37
C CYS A 40 -4.21 11.09 -22.09
N TYR A 41 -3.17 10.88 -22.91
CA TYR A 41 -2.16 9.84 -22.69
C TYR A 41 -1.50 9.97 -21.30
N ASN A 42 -1.01 11.16 -20.98
CA ASN A 42 -0.34 11.43 -19.70
C ASN A 42 -1.29 11.17 -18.52
N LYS A 43 -2.56 11.56 -18.62
CA LYS A 43 -3.56 11.31 -17.58
C LYS A 43 -3.80 9.81 -17.36
N ILE A 44 -3.92 9.03 -18.44
CA ILE A 44 -4.07 7.56 -18.37
C ILE A 44 -2.82 6.93 -17.75
N LYS A 45 -1.64 7.33 -18.23
CA LYS A 45 -0.35 6.86 -17.69
C LYS A 45 -0.23 7.14 -16.18
N GLU A 46 -0.53 8.35 -15.75
CA GLU A 46 -0.50 8.76 -14.36
C GLU A 46 -1.42 7.89 -13.48
N GLN A 47 -2.63 7.62 -13.95
CA GLN A 47 -3.57 6.73 -13.28
C GLN A 47 -3.05 5.30 -13.20
N MET A 48 -2.47 4.76 -14.28
CA MET A 48 -1.89 3.42 -14.29
C MET A 48 -0.71 3.30 -13.32
N LEU A 49 0.22 4.27 -13.36
CA LEU A 49 1.36 4.28 -12.44
C LEU A 49 0.92 4.44 -10.98
N SER A 50 -0.08 5.28 -10.72
CA SER A 50 -0.69 5.39 -9.40
C SER A 50 -1.29 4.07 -8.94
N HIS A 51 -1.94 3.33 -9.84
CA HIS A 51 -2.53 2.03 -9.55
C HIS A 51 -1.48 0.98 -9.12
N LEU A 52 -0.30 1.00 -9.73
CA LEU A 52 0.82 0.11 -9.40
C LEU A 52 1.64 0.59 -8.20
N THR A 53 1.37 1.79 -7.70
CA THR A 53 2.12 2.39 -6.60
C THR A 53 1.67 1.79 -5.27
N ILE A 54 2.61 1.26 -4.51
CA ILE A 54 2.40 0.81 -3.13
C ILE A 54 2.80 1.92 -2.15
N PRO A 55 2.25 1.95 -0.92
CA PRO A 55 2.66 2.91 0.11
C PRO A 55 4.17 2.89 0.33
N SER A 56 4.76 4.05 0.62
CA SER A 56 6.22 4.19 0.76
C SER A 56 6.79 3.41 1.94
N TYR A 57 5.98 3.11 2.94
CA TYR A 57 6.34 2.31 4.11
C TYR A 57 6.21 0.80 3.90
N ALA A 58 5.63 0.37 2.78
CA ALA A 58 5.34 -1.03 2.48
C ALA A 58 6.27 -1.58 1.39
N VAL A 59 6.34 -2.90 1.27
CA VAL A 59 7.10 -3.60 0.24
C VAL A 59 6.19 -4.38 -0.69
N LYS A 60 6.70 -4.73 -1.87
CA LYS A 60 5.98 -5.55 -2.86
C LYS A 60 5.74 -6.98 -2.33
N PRO A 61 4.71 -7.67 -2.82
CA PRO A 61 4.39 -9.04 -2.39
C PRO A 61 5.51 -10.05 -2.67
N THR A 62 6.36 -9.79 -3.65
CA THR A 62 7.51 -10.64 -4.01
C THR A 62 8.64 -10.60 -2.98
N VAL A 63 8.65 -9.61 -2.08
CA VAL A 63 9.67 -9.51 -1.02
C VAL A 63 9.38 -10.56 0.05
N THR A 64 10.32 -11.49 0.24
CA THR A 64 10.22 -12.56 1.24
C THR A 64 10.65 -12.10 2.62
N ASN A 65 11.69 -11.28 2.70
CA ASN A 65 12.20 -10.74 3.97
C ASN A 65 11.69 -9.31 4.18
N VAL A 66 10.47 -9.19 4.70
CA VAL A 66 9.81 -7.89 4.92
C VAL A 66 10.50 -7.17 6.08
N PRO A 67 10.97 -5.92 5.90
CA PRO A 67 11.57 -5.13 6.97
C PRO A 67 10.61 -4.96 8.14
N LYS A 68 11.07 -5.32 9.35
CA LYS A 68 10.25 -5.23 10.57
C LYS A 68 10.25 -3.81 11.09
N GLN A 69 9.07 -3.29 11.36
CA GLN A 69 8.85 -1.94 11.88
C GLN A 69 8.40 -2.00 13.33
N LYS A 70 9.04 -1.22 14.18
CA LYS A 70 8.82 -1.24 15.62
C LYS A 70 7.65 -0.34 16.01
N MET A 71 6.72 -0.88 16.80
CA MET A 71 5.66 -0.11 17.47
C MET A 71 6.20 0.55 18.73
N THR A 72 5.70 1.73 19.05
CA THR A 72 6.00 2.46 20.30
C THR A 72 5.06 2.00 21.41
N THR A 73 5.59 1.77 22.59
CA THR A 73 4.79 1.49 23.80
C THR A 73 4.17 2.79 24.33
N ASN A 74 2.87 2.77 24.56
CA ASN A 74 2.13 3.87 25.15
C ASN A 74 2.07 3.73 26.67
N SER A 75 1.76 4.83 27.38
CA SER A 75 1.63 4.85 28.85
C SER A 75 0.51 3.95 29.39
N ASP A 76 -0.50 3.65 28.56
CA ASP A 76 -1.61 2.74 28.86
C ASP A 76 -1.28 1.25 28.64
N GLY A 77 -0.02 0.93 28.32
CA GLY A 77 0.43 -0.44 28.05
C GLY A 77 0.06 -0.96 26.66
N THR A 78 -0.54 -0.14 25.81
CA THR A 78 -0.78 -0.47 24.41
C THR A 78 0.40 -0.09 23.53
N PHE A 79 0.37 -0.51 22.27
CA PHE A 79 1.44 -0.26 21.30
C PHE A 79 0.87 0.41 20.05
N THR A 80 1.56 1.40 19.52
CA THR A 80 1.11 2.15 18.35
C THR A 80 2.25 2.30 17.35
N ILE A 81 1.93 2.17 16.07
CA ILE A 81 2.84 2.56 14.99
C ILE A 81 2.13 3.55 14.07
N THR A 82 2.86 4.60 13.72
CA THR A 82 2.44 5.58 12.72
C THR A 82 3.30 5.42 11.47
N LEU A 83 2.66 5.05 10.38
CA LEU A 83 3.28 4.85 9.08
C LEU A 83 2.89 6.01 8.17
N THR A 84 3.88 6.83 7.79
CA THR A 84 3.67 7.97 6.90
C THR A 84 3.94 7.54 5.46
N ASP A 85 2.99 7.82 4.57
CA ASP A 85 3.11 7.50 3.16
C ASP A 85 3.38 8.76 2.33
N SER A 86 4.61 8.92 1.87
CA SER A 86 5.01 10.03 0.99
C SER A 86 4.40 9.96 -0.41
N LYS A 87 3.81 8.81 -0.78
CA LYS A 87 3.16 8.60 -2.08
C LYS A 87 1.65 8.82 -2.04
N ASN A 88 1.08 9.06 -0.85
CA ASN A 88 -0.34 9.35 -0.64
C ASN A 88 -1.32 8.30 -1.22
N VAL A 89 -0.94 7.01 -1.16
CA VAL A 89 -1.76 5.90 -1.68
C VAL A 89 -2.22 4.92 -0.60
N SER A 90 -1.86 5.16 0.67
CA SER A 90 -2.14 4.27 1.80
C SER A 90 -3.62 3.89 1.92
N LYS A 91 -4.52 4.87 1.81
CA LYS A 91 -5.98 4.67 1.94
C LYS A 91 -6.59 3.73 0.90
N TYR A 92 -5.89 3.51 -0.23
CA TYR A 92 -6.39 2.64 -1.29
C TYR A 92 -6.15 1.15 -1.00
N TYR A 93 -5.42 0.83 0.05
CA TYR A 93 -5.14 -0.54 0.47
C TYR A 93 -6.07 -0.95 1.61
N ASP A 94 -6.58 -2.19 1.55
CA ASP A 94 -7.51 -2.72 2.56
C ASP A 94 -6.76 -3.26 3.78
N TRP A 95 -6.24 -2.35 4.58
CA TRP A 95 -5.57 -2.68 5.84
C TRP A 95 -6.54 -3.24 6.87
N GLN A 96 -7.84 -2.88 6.81
CA GLN A 96 -8.85 -3.41 7.72
C GLN A 96 -8.99 -4.93 7.57
N THR A 97 -9.09 -5.43 6.35
CA THR A 97 -9.12 -6.87 6.10
C THR A 97 -7.79 -7.53 6.49
N ALA A 98 -6.65 -6.85 6.24
CA ALA A 98 -5.33 -7.39 6.60
C ALA A 98 -5.16 -7.65 8.11
N ILE A 99 -5.75 -6.83 8.98
CA ILE A 99 -5.69 -6.99 10.44
C ILE A 99 -6.80 -7.88 11.02
N LYS A 100 -7.85 -8.17 10.27
CA LYS A 100 -9.08 -8.83 10.76
C LYS A 100 -8.84 -10.13 11.52
N LYS A 101 -7.81 -10.89 11.15
CA LYS A 101 -7.43 -12.14 11.84
C LYS A 101 -6.77 -11.93 13.21
N TYR A 102 -6.42 -10.68 13.56
CA TYR A 102 -5.76 -10.34 14.82
C TYR A 102 -6.69 -9.47 15.66
N SER A 103 -7.46 -10.08 16.57
CA SER A 103 -8.46 -9.38 17.40
C SER A 103 -7.89 -8.27 18.31
N TYR A 104 -6.58 -8.27 18.53
CA TYR A 104 -5.88 -7.27 19.34
C TYR A 104 -5.29 -6.12 18.54
N LEU A 105 -5.41 -6.16 17.20
CA LEU A 105 -5.04 -5.04 16.32
C LEU A 105 -6.25 -4.20 15.95
N SER A 106 -6.04 -2.91 15.86
CA SER A 106 -7.01 -1.95 15.34
C SER A 106 -6.35 -0.88 14.50
N ILE A 107 -7.07 -0.36 13.51
CA ILE A 107 -6.64 0.81 12.74
C ILE A 107 -7.30 2.04 13.36
N ILE A 108 -6.48 3.02 13.76
CA ILE A 108 -6.92 4.29 14.33
C ILE A 108 -7.08 5.34 13.23
N THR A 109 -6.17 5.33 12.25
CA THR A 109 -6.16 6.28 11.15
C THR A 109 -5.79 5.56 9.87
N ASP A 110 -6.55 5.80 8.81
CA ASP A 110 -6.28 5.34 7.44
C ASP A 110 -6.65 6.46 6.46
N THR A 111 -5.64 7.23 6.09
CA THR A 111 -5.75 8.35 5.15
C THR A 111 -4.80 8.14 3.97
N GLU A 112 -4.83 9.01 2.98
CA GLU A 112 -3.91 8.94 1.83
C GLU A 112 -2.45 8.86 2.25
N GLY A 113 -2.03 9.72 3.18
CA GLY A 113 -0.64 9.85 3.60
C GLY A 113 -0.30 9.19 4.92
N LYS A 114 -1.23 8.50 5.59
CA LYS A 114 -0.98 8.02 6.95
C LYS A 114 -1.81 6.80 7.32
N LEU A 115 -1.14 5.78 7.87
CA LEU A 115 -1.76 4.62 8.52
C LEU A 115 -1.29 4.53 9.97
N VAL A 116 -2.23 4.43 10.92
CA VAL A 116 -1.92 4.24 12.34
C VAL A 116 -2.57 2.95 12.82
N ILE A 117 -1.73 2.03 13.29
CA ILE A 117 -2.14 0.73 13.81
C ILE A 117 -1.86 0.70 15.33
N LYS A 118 -2.83 0.28 16.10
CA LYS A 118 -2.72 0.06 17.54
C LYS A 118 -2.81 -1.44 17.87
N SER A 119 -1.99 -1.90 18.80
CA SER A 119 -2.08 -3.23 19.40
C SER A 119 -2.36 -3.13 20.89
N THR A 120 -3.24 -3.98 21.41
CA THR A 120 -3.50 -4.13 22.85
C THR A 120 -2.63 -5.20 23.48
N LYS A 121 -1.81 -5.92 22.68
CA LYS A 121 -0.88 -6.95 23.16
C LYS A 121 0.51 -6.72 22.58
N PRO A 122 1.58 -7.11 23.29
CA PRO A 122 2.93 -7.09 22.74
C PRO A 122 3.05 -8.08 21.57
N ILE A 123 3.87 -7.73 20.60
CA ILE A 123 4.20 -8.55 19.44
C ILE A 123 5.72 -8.74 19.43
N PRO A 124 6.24 -9.88 19.90
CA PRO A 124 7.67 -10.10 19.97
C PRO A 124 8.34 -10.01 18.59
N SER A 125 9.55 -9.48 18.53
CA SER A 125 10.28 -9.33 17.26
C SER A 125 10.59 -10.68 16.58
N SER A 126 10.70 -11.77 17.37
CA SER A 126 10.85 -13.15 16.88
C SER A 126 9.60 -13.66 16.13
N SER A 127 8.43 -13.14 16.48
CA SER A 127 7.13 -13.46 15.90
C SER A 127 6.42 -12.24 15.32
N ALA A 128 7.20 -11.35 14.70
CA ALA A 128 6.66 -10.17 14.03
C ALA A 128 5.53 -10.53 13.06
N ILE A 129 4.48 -9.73 13.06
CA ILE A 129 3.29 -9.96 12.24
C ILE A 129 3.50 -9.34 10.87
N THR A 130 3.37 -10.14 9.82
CA THR A 130 3.30 -9.62 8.45
C THR A 130 1.84 -9.42 8.06
N LEU A 131 1.49 -8.18 7.76
CA LEU A 131 0.21 -7.78 7.22
C LEU A 131 0.33 -7.64 5.71
N THR A 132 -0.62 -8.20 4.99
CA THR A 132 -0.72 -8.08 3.53
C THR A 132 -2.07 -7.45 3.21
N ALA A 133 -2.04 -6.29 2.58
CA ALA A 133 -3.23 -5.57 2.15
C ALA A 133 -3.30 -5.56 0.62
N GLU A 134 -4.47 -5.81 0.09
CA GLU A 134 -4.78 -5.68 -1.32
C GLU A 134 -5.27 -4.28 -1.62
N ARG A 135 -4.96 -3.78 -2.81
CA ARG A 135 -5.52 -2.53 -3.28
C ARG A 135 -7.01 -2.71 -3.55
N ASN A 136 -7.84 -1.98 -2.86
CA ASN A 136 -9.27 -2.12 -2.95
C ASN A 136 -9.82 -1.24 -4.09
N SER A 137 -10.30 -1.88 -5.16
CA SER A 137 -10.88 -1.20 -6.32
C SER A 137 -12.13 -0.37 -5.97
N SER A 138 -12.92 -0.80 -4.98
CA SER A 138 -14.12 -0.07 -4.54
C SER A 138 -13.82 1.24 -3.83
N LYS A 139 -12.67 1.35 -3.15
CA LYS A 139 -12.17 2.60 -2.57
C LYS A 139 -11.65 3.57 -3.64
N TYR A 140 -11.45 3.09 -4.85
CA TYR A 140 -10.76 3.79 -5.92
C TYR A 140 -11.68 4.49 -6.89
N GLN A 141 -12.86 3.94 -7.09
CA GLN A 141 -13.76 4.38 -8.14
C GLN A 141 -15.20 4.33 -7.66
N ASN A 142 -15.85 5.46 -7.76
CA ASN A 142 -17.23 5.61 -7.37
C ASN A 142 -18.23 4.80 -8.22
N ASN A 143 -17.81 3.99 -9.21
CA ASN A 143 -18.73 3.35 -10.14
C ASN A 143 -18.21 2.12 -10.90
N ILE A 144 -17.27 1.33 -10.35
CA ILE A 144 -16.92 0.09 -11.04
C ILE A 144 -17.76 -1.06 -10.49
N VAL A 145 -18.49 -1.69 -11.39
CA VAL A 145 -19.28 -2.88 -11.15
C VAL A 145 -18.34 -4.08 -10.98
N ASP A 146 -18.59 -4.94 -9.99
CA ASP A 146 -17.80 -6.14 -9.68
C ASP A 146 -17.71 -7.20 -10.79
N VAL A 147 -18.26 -6.93 -11.96
CA VAL A 147 -18.20 -7.80 -13.12
C VAL A 147 -17.28 -7.18 -14.16
N ALA A 148 -16.19 -7.88 -14.47
CA ALA A 148 -15.25 -7.44 -15.49
C ALA A 148 -15.55 -8.09 -16.83
N PRO A 149 -16.51 -7.61 -17.62
CA PRO A 149 -16.62 -8.06 -19.00
C PRO A 149 -15.38 -7.58 -19.76
N MET A 150 -14.74 -8.49 -20.46
CA MET A 150 -13.76 -8.14 -21.47
C MET A 150 -14.50 -7.78 -22.74
N TYR A 151 -14.35 -6.56 -23.20
CA TYR A 151 -14.87 -6.14 -24.49
C TYR A 151 -13.77 -6.35 -25.55
N MET A 152 -14.03 -7.20 -26.51
CA MET A 152 -13.20 -7.30 -27.72
C MET A 152 -13.89 -6.54 -28.85
N ILE A 153 -13.16 -5.58 -29.41
CA ILE A 153 -13.58 -4.86 -30.60
C ILE A 153 -12.72 -5.38 -31.71
N SER A 154 -13.34 -6.11 -32.66
CA SER A 154 -12.69 -6.59 -33.86
C SER A 154 -13.47 -6.15 -35.08
N GLY A 155 -12.75 -5.77 -36.14
CA GLY A 155 -13.32 -5.38 -37.42
C GLY A 155 -12.49 -5.94 -38.56
N SER A 156 -13.14 -6.18 -39.71
CA SER A 156 -12.44 -6.61 -40.93
C SER A 156 -11.45 -5.52 -41.33
N GLY A 157 -10.16 -5.85 -41.43
CA GLY A 157 -9.11 -4.91 -41.82
C GLY A 157 -8.64 -3.93 -40.70
N SER A 158 -9.11 -4.10 -39.46
CA SER A 158 -8.67 -3.32 -38.30
C SER A 158 -8.03 -4.19 -37.24
N GLN A 159 -7.13 -3.59 -36.47
CA GLN A 159 -6.54 -4.26 -35.34
C GLN A 159 -7.60 -4.50 -34.26
N SER A 160 -7.65 -5.72 -33.75
CA SER A 160 -8.51 -6.05 -32.60
C SER A 160 -8.01 -5.40 -31.32
N SER A 161 -8.91 -4.81 -30.57
CA SER A 161 -8.63 -4.23 -29.26
C SER A 161 -9.42 -4.95 -28.18
N ALA A 162 -8.81 -5.18 -27.04
CA ALA A 162 -9.48 -5.69 -25.85
C ALA A 162 -9.39 -4.66 -24.71
N THR A 163 -10.45 -4.49 -23.95
CA THR A 163 -10.47 -3.65 -22.77
C THR A 163 -11.18 -4.35 -21.61
N PHE A 164 -10.73 -4.07 -20.39
CA PHE A 164 -11.33 -4.58 -19.17
C PHE A 164 -11.95 -3.44 -18.39
N VAL A 165 -13.05 -3.71 -17.71
CA VAL A 165 -13.76 -2.71 -16.90
C VAL A 165 -13.32 -2.74 -15.44
N THR A 166 -12.81 -3.88 -14.95
CA THR A 166 -12.37 -4.02 -13.56
C THR A 166 -10.95 -4.54 -13.45
N ASP A 167 -10.31 -4.20 -12.34
CA ASP A 167 -9.02 -4.74 -11.95
C ASP A 167 -9.22 -6.16 -11.38
N ARG A 168 -8.61 -7.16 -12.00
CA ARG A 168 -8.67 -8.55 -11.55
C ARG A 168 -7.51 -8.95 -10.65
N ASP A 169 -6.38 -8.27 -10.76
CA ASP A 169 -5.17 -8.55 -10.00
C ASP A 169 -4.77 -7.30 -9.21
N PRO A 170 -5.43 -7.05 -8.06
CA PRO A 170 -5.13 -5.88 -7.26
C PRO A 170 -3.67 -5.91 -6.82
N SER A 171 -3.03 -4.77 -6.89
CA SER A 171 -1.70 -4.59 -6.31
C SER A 171 -1.77 -4.89 -4.81
N THR A 172 -0.79 -5.63 -4.30
CA THR A 172 -0.68 -5.95 -2.87
C THR A 172 0.53 -5.28 -2.25
N ALA A 173 0.39 -4.92 -0.97
CA ALA A 173 1.44 -4.31 -0.17
C ALA A 173 1.63 -5.08 1.13
N LYS A 174 2.90 -5.27 1.56
CA LYS A 174 3.25 -5.95 2.79
C LYS A 174 3.95 -5.03 3.76
N ILE A 175 3.63 -5.15 5.04
CA ILE A 175 4.38 -4.56 6.16
C ILE A 175 4.59 -5.63 7.23
N ALA A 176 5.67 -5.54 7.99
CA ALA A 176 5.89 -6.37 9.16
C ALA A 176 6.02 -5.47 10.39
N ILE A 177 5.23 -5.75 11.44
CA ILE A 177 5.20 -4.96 12.67
C ILE A 177 5.56 -5.83 13.87
N TYR A 178 6.22 -5.22 14.84
CA TYR A 178 6.53 -5.82 16.13
C TYR A 178 6.56 -4.76 17.23
N SER A 179 6.48 -5.18 18.47
CA SER A 179 6.70 -4.34 19.66
C SER A 179 7.67 -5.03 20.60
N ASP A 180 8.30 -4.25 21.47
CA ASP A 180 9.03 -4.86 22.60
C ASP A 180 8.01 -5.50 23.55
N SER A 181 8.42 -6.57 24.20
CA SER A 181 7.69 -7.06 25.37
C SER A 181 7.84 -6.04 26.49
N LEU A 182 6.75 -5.77 27.22
CA LEU A 182 6.85 -5.03 28.48
C LEU A 182 7.74 -5.85 29.43
N GLY A 183 8.87 -5.29 29.83
CA GLY A 183 9.70 -5.88 30.86
C GLY A 183 8.92 -5.91 32.19
N THR A 184 8.84 -7.07 32.82
CA THR A 184 8.34 -7.18 34.19
C THR A 184 9.46 -6.80 35.15
N ALA A 185 9.35 -5.65 35.82
CA ALA A 185 10.20 -5.33 36.93
C ALA A 185 9.62 -5.99 38.20
N GLN A 186 10.36 -6.91 38.81
CA GLN A 186 10.04 -7.40 40.12
C GLN A 186 10.74 -6.52 41.13
N ILE A 187 9.96 -5.83 41.97
CA ILE A 187 10.49 -5.07 43.12
C ILE A 187 10.34 -5.98 44.33
N LYS A 188 11.45 -6.47 44.86
CA LYS A 188 11.49 -7.17 46.15
C LYS A 188 11.74 -6.14 47.23
N LYS A 189 10.73 -5.86 48.07
CA LYS A 189 10.89 -5.03 49.25
C LYS A 189 11.49 -5.91 50.34
N VAL A 190 12.72 -5.61 50.75
CA VAL A 190 13.37 -6.26 51.91
C VAL A 190 13.18 -5.33 53.11
N TRP A 191 12.52 -5.81 54.13
CA TRP A 191 12.40 -5.13 55.39
C TRP A 191 13.58 -5.57 56.28
N GLU A 192 14.50 -4.67 56.59
CA GLU A 192 15.50 -4.89 57.63
C GLU A 192 14.90 -4.44 58.96
N HIS A 193 14.63 -5.36 59.84
CA HIS A 193 14.38 -5.04 61.23
C HIS A 193 15.73 -4.76 61.90
N LYS A 194 15.99 -3.51 62.15
CA LYS A 194 17.07 -3.14 63.09
C LYS A 194 16.60 -3.52 64.49
N HIS A 195 17.17 -4.58 65.01
CA HIS A 195 16.99 -4.92 66.45
C HIS A 195 17.82 -3.92 67.21
N ASP A 196 17.17 -2.94 67.86
CA ASP A 196 17.85 -2.14 68.92
C ASP A 196 18.14 -3.03 70.10
N SER A 197 19.36 -3.50 70.16
CA SER A 197 19.91 -4.08 71.42
C SER A 197 20.43 -2.96 72.30
N SER A 198 19.52 -2.24 72.94
CA SER A 198 19.83 -1.37 74.05
C SER A 198 19.00 -1.79 75.24
N SER A 199 19.52 -2.74 76.01
CA SER A 199 19.13 -2.95 77.43
C SER A 199 20.33 -3.37 78.19
N THR A 200 20.89 -2.43 78.87
CA THR A 200 21.34 -2.61 80.25
C THR A 200 21.33 -1.28 80.97
#